data_d2123d858e5d7c13bf86c339d05e171c
#
_entry.id   d2123d858e5d7c13bf86c339d05e171c
#
_cell.length_a   1.000
_cell.length_b   1.000
_cell.length_c   1.000
_cell.angle_alpha   90.00
_cell.angle_beta   90.00
_cell.angle_gamma   90.00
#
_symmetry.space_group_name_H-M   'P 1'
#
loop_
_entity.id
_entity.type
_entity.pdbx_description
1 polymer ?
#
loop_
_entity_poly.entity_id
_entity_poly.type
_entity_poly.pdbx_seq_one_letter_code
_entity_poly.pdbx_strand_id
1 'polypeptide(L)'
;MIKIETVLDILKKDGLFREIIDQGHYHYNYSEVVFDSISYDSRKVKEGTLFFAKGAAFKKEYLLSAISQGLAWYVAEKDYEVGIPVIVVNDIKKAMSLIAMEFYGNPQEKLKILAFTGTKGKTTAAYFAYHILSQRYPTALLSTMNTTLDGETFFKSSFSTPENIDLFDMMAQAVKNGRTHLVMEVSSQAYLVHRVYGLTFDVGVFLNITPDHIGPIEHPSFEDYFYHKRLLMKNSRAVVINSDMDHFSVLKEQVEDQEHDFYGSQSSNQIENSKAFSFSATGKLAGDYDIQLIGHFNQENAVAAGLACLRLGASLEDIKKGIAATRVPGRMEVLTQKNGAKVFIDYAHNGDSLKKLISVVETHQTGKIVLVLGSTGNKGESRRKDFGLLLNQHPEIQVFLTADDPNYEDPMAIAEEISSYISYPVEKIADREQAIKAAMAITNQELDAVIIAGKGADCYQIVQGKKEDYPGDAAIAERYL
;
A
#
# COMPACT_ATOMS: atom_id res chain seq x y z
N MET A 1 -23.52 15.62 8.14
CA MET A 1 -23.73 17.08 8.32
C MET A 1 -22.92 17.56 9.51
N ILE A 2 -22.28 18.74 9.41
CA ILE A 2 -21.52 19.36 10.52
C ILE A 2 -21.88 20.85 10.58
N LYS A 3 -22.03 21.38 11.81
CA LYS A 3 -22.29 22.80 12.03
C LYS A 3 -20.97 23.59 12.07
N ILE A 4 -21.01 24.84 11.64
CA ILE A 4 -19.82 25.72 11.65
C ILE A 4 -19.29 25.88 13.08
N GLU A 5 -20.15 25.96 14.09
CA GLU A 5 -19.75 26.07 15.50
C GLU A 5 -18.86 24.87 15.88
N THR A 6 -19.27 23.65 15.51
CA THR A 6 -18.49 22.43 15.76
C THR A 6 -17.14 22.46 15.03
N VAL A 7 -17.12 22.93 13.79
CA VAL A 7 -15.87 23.11 13.02
C VAL A 7 -14.92 24.06 13.75
N LEU A 8 -15.42 25.21 14.21
CA LEU A 8 -14.64 26.21 14.92
C LEU A 8 -14.13 25.70 16.27
N ASP A 9 -14.97 24.98 17.02
CA ASP A 9 -14.59 24.41 18.33
C ASP A 9 -13.44 23.39 18.17
N ILE A 10 -13.51 22.51 17.18
CA ILE A 10 -12.44 21.55 16.84
C ILE A 10 -11.15 22.29 16.52
N LEU A 11 -11.20 23.27 15.62
CA LEU A 11 -10.02 24.01 15.18
C LEU A 11 -9.40 24.84 16.30
N LYS A 12 -10.21 25.45 17.17
CA LYS A 12 -9.76 26.24 18.33
C LYS A 12 -9.12 25.32 19.38
N LYS A 13 -9.74 24.19 19.68
CA LYS A 13 -9.22 23.21 20.65
C LYS A 13 -7.82 22.72 20.28
N ASP A 14 -7.54 22.53 18.99
CA ASP A 14 -6.25 22.05 18.48
C ASP A 14 -5.27 23.19 18.10
N GLY A 15 -5.64 24.45 18.34
CA GLY A 15 -4.81 25.62 18.04
C GLY A 15 -4.62 25.89 16.54
N LEU A 16 -5.50 25.36 15.70
CA LEU A 16 -5.42 25.50 14.25
C LEU A 16 -6.19 26.71 13.71
N PHE A 17 -7.20 27.19 14.43
CA PHE A 17 -8.04 28.31 14.04
C PHE A 17 -7.28 29.63 14.11
N ARG A 18 -7.39 30.47 13.08
CA ARG A 18 -6.91 31.85 13.10
C ARG A 18 -8.07 32.83 13.15
N GLU A 19 -8.88 32.87 12.12
CA GLU A 19 -9.96 33.82 11.94
C GLU A 19 -10.94 33.33 10.86
N ILE A 20 -12.10 33.95 10.79
CA ILE A 20 -12.98 33.92 9.63
C ILE A 20 -12.90 35.29 8.95
N ILE A 21 -12.81 35.30 7.64
CA ILE A 21 -12.92 36.52 6.83
C ILE A 21 -14.18 36.40 5.98
N ASP A 22 -15.12 37.32 6.18
CA ASP A 22 -16.36 37.41 5.41
C ASP A 22 -16.56 38.86 4.94
N GLN A 23 -16.62 39.06 3.65
CA GLN A 23 -16.74 40.38 3.01
C GLN A 23 -15.74 41.43 3.55
N GLY A 24 -14.51 40.99 3.85
CA GLY A 24 -13.45 41.86 4.39
C GLY A 24 -13.55 42.13 5.90
N HIS A 25 -14.53 41.56 6.60
CA HIS A 25 -14.66 41.61 8.05
C HIS A 25 -14.11 40.37 8.71
N TYR A 26 -13.47 40.55 9.87
CA TYR A 26 -12.85 39.49 10.63
C TYR A 26 -13.77 39.03 11.75
N HIS A 27 -13.99 37.72 11.86
CA HIS A 27 -14.83 37.11 12.88
C HIS A 27 -14.09 36.01 13.62
N TYR A 28 -14.30 35.92 14.93
CA TYR A 28 -13.77 34.84 15.77
C TYR A 28 -14.79 33.71 15.99
N ASN A 29 -16.07 34.02 15.87
CA ASN A 29 -17.19 33.09 15.96
C ASN A 29 -18.10 33.29 14.76
N TYR A 30 -18.83 32.26 14.41
CA TYR A 30 -19.86 32.28 13.37
C TYR A 30 -20.91 31.24 13.71
N SER A 31 -22.15 31.40 13.27
CA SER A 31 -23.27 30.51 13.62
C SER A 31 -24.25 30.38 12.46
N GLU A 32 -25.19 29.45 12.61
CA GLU A 32 -26.30 29.22 11.67
C GLU A 32 -25.88 28.70 10.28
N VAL A 33 -24.67 28.14 10.16
CA VAL A 33 -24.20 27.48 8.92
C VAL A 33 -24.03 26.00 9.16
N VAL A 34 -24.58 25.19 8.25
CA VAL A 34 -24.47 23.73 8.27
C VAL A 34 -23.87 23.25 6.96
N PHE A 35 -22.93 22.35 7.03
CA PHE A 35 -22.29 21.74 5.88
C PHE A 35 -22.77 20.30 5.71
N ASP A 36 -23.31 19.98 4.54
CA ASP A 36 -23.83 18.65 4.18
C ASP A 36 -22.77 17.75 3.55
N SER A 37 -21.69 18.34 3.07
CA SER A 37 -20.54 17.64 2.49
C SER A 37 -19.24 18.37 2.76
N ILE A 38 -18.13 17.64 2.65
CA ILE A 38 -16.77 18.16 2.70
C ILE A 38 -16.01 17.70 1.47
N SER A 39 -15.13 18.53 0.89
CA SER A 39 -14.34 18.17 -0.28
C SER A 39 -13.05 18.98 -0.40
N TYR A 40 -12.02 18.37 -0.97
CA TYR A 40 -10.81 19.05 -1.44
C TYR A 40 -10.68 19.01 -2.98
N ASP A 41 -11.64 18.37 -3.67
CA ASP A 41 -11.73 18.31 -5.14
C ASP A 41 -12.81 19.25 -5.63
N SER A 42 -12.42 20.30 -6.34
CA SER A 42 -13.36 21.34 -6.86
C SER A 42 -14.41 20.77 -7.82
N ARG A 43 -14.18 19.61 -8.42
CA ARG A 43 -15.11 18.93 -9.33
C ARG A 43 -16.24 18.20 -8.59
N LYS A 44 -16.07 17.97 -7.28
CA LYS A 44 -17.03 17.27 -6.41
C LYS A 44 -17.82 18.24 -5.50
N VAL A 45 -17.71 19.54 -5.75
CA VAL A 45 -18.40 20.55 -4.97
C VAL A 45 -19.88 20.62 -5.37
N LYS A 46 -20.74 20.85 -4.38
CA LYS A 46 -22.18 21.15 -4.51
C LYS A 46 -22.58 22.15 -3.42
N GLU A 47 -23.81 22.66 -3.49
CA GLU A 47 -24.37 23.49 -2.43
C GLU A 47 -24.23 22.77 -1.06
N GLY A 48 -23.91 23.51 0.00
CA GLY A 48 -23.68 22.95 1.35
C GLY A 48 -22.33 22.29 1.52
N THR A 49 -21.38 22.37 0.57
CA THR A 49 -20.02 21.85 0.71
C THR A 49 -19.13 22.81 1.49
N LEU A 50 -18.40 22.31 2.51
CA LEU A 50 -17.22 22.97 3.05
C LEU A 50 -15.98 22.50 2.25
N PHE A 51 -15.38 23.41 1.52
CA PHE A 51 -14.27 23.10 0.61
C PHE A 51 -12.91 23.40 1.25
N PHE A 52 -11.92 22.52 1.04
CA PHE A 52 -10.55 22.68 1.55
C PHE A 52 -9.60 23.07 0.42
N ALA A 53 -9.11 24.31 0.42
CA ALA A 53 -8.14 24.82 -0.52
C ALA A 53 -6.72 24.38 -0.12
N LYS A 54 -6.33 23.14 -0.45
CA LYS A 54 -5.09 22.53 0.01
C LYS A 54 -4.02 22.41 -1.09
N GLY A 55 -2.76 22.45 -0.64
CA GLY A 55 -1.58 22.09 -1.43
C GLY A 55 -0.85 23.31 -2.03
N ALA A 56 0.48 23.18 -2.17
CA ALA A 56 1.34 24.23 -2.68
C ALA A 56 1.03 24.63 -4.14
N ALA A 57 0.46 23.71 -4.92
CA ALA A 57 0.05 23.93 -6.31
C ALA A 57 -1.42 24.38 -6.44
N PHE A 58 -2.10 24.70 -5.33
CA PHE A 58 -3.49 25.13 -5.37
C PHE A 58 -3.61 26.50 -6.08
N LYS A 59 -4.57 26.58 -7.02
CA LYS A 59 -4.81 27.78 -7.83
C LYS A 59 -6.17 28.38 -7.51
N LYS A 60 -6.24 29.73 -7.53
CA LYS A 60 -7.48 30.50 -7.31
C LYS A 60 -8.60 30.09 -8.28
N GLU A 61 -8.26 29.69 -9.50
CA GLU A 61 -9.21 29.25 -10.53
C GLU A 61 -10.01 28.02 -10.09
N TYR A 62 -9.44 27.15 -9.23
CA TYR A 62 -10.17 26.01 -8.68
C TYR A 62 -11.29 26.45 -7.73
N LEU A 63 -11.06 27.49 -6.91
CA LEU A 63 -12.11 28.10 -6.10
C LEU A 63 -13.18 28.76 -6.94
N LEU A 64 -12.80 29.53 -7.96
CA LEU A 64 -13.77 30.19 -8.87
C LEU A 64 -14.64 29.15 -9.58
N SER A 65 -14.06 28.04 -10.02
CA SER A 65 -14.81 26.91 -10.58
C SER A 65 -15.77 26.29 -9.56
N ALA A 66 -15.34 26.12 -8.33
CA ALA A 66 -16.17 25.58 -7.26
C ALA A 66 -17.34 26.52 -6.89
N ILE A 67 -17.08 27.84 -6.85
CA ILE A 67 -18.10 28.85 -6.61
C ILE A 67 -19.19 28.82 -7.70
N SER A 68 -18.82 28.62 -8.96
CA SER A 68 -19.77 28.48 -10.05
C SER A 68 -20.68 27.25 -9.92
N GLN A 69 -20.31 26.29 -9.07
CA GLN A 69 -21.06 25.07 -8.73
C GLN A 69 -21.83 25.19 -7.39
N GLY A 70 -21.88 26.40 -6.79
CA GLY A 70 -22.62 26.66 -5.56
C GLY A 70 -21.81 26.60 -4.27
N LEU A 71 -20.45 26.64 -4.35
CA LEU A 71 -19.63 26.75 -3.15
C LEU A 71 -19.88 28.08 -2.46
N ALA A 72 -20.15 28.03 -1.13
CA ALA A 72 -20.40 29.20 -0.31
C ALA A 72 -19.35 29.43 0.79
N TRP A 73 -18.55 28.39 1.14
CA TRP A 73 -17.57 28.43 2.22
C TRP A 73 -16.34 27.60 1.90
N TYR A 74 -15.15 28.10 2.29
CA TYR A 74 -13.93 27.32 2.18
C TYR A 74 -13.03 27.47 3.41
N VAL A 75 -12.11 26.51 3.59
CA VAL A 75 -11.04 26.50 4.58
C VAL A 75 -9.71 26.65 3.84
N ALA A 76 -8.83 27.52 4.31
CA ALA A 76 -7.52 27.73 3.69
C ALA A 76 -6.51 28.28 4.73
N GLU A 77 -5.22 28.30 4.37
CA GLU A 77 -4.16 28.94 5.17
C GLU A 77 -4.06 30.45 4.93
N LYS A 78 -4.81 30.95 3.92
CA LYS A 78 -4.91 32.39 3.57
C LYS A 78 -6.22 32.66 2.85
N ASP A 79 -6.66 33.92 2.87
CA ASP A 79 -7.75 34.37 2.01
C ASP A 79 -7.29 34.44 0.54
N TYR A 80 -8.08 33.87 -0.36
CA TYR A 80 -7.89 33.96 -1.82
C TYR A 80 -8.66 35.12 -2.45
N GLU A 81 -9.40 35.93 -1.65
CA GLU A 81 -10.17 37.09 -2.09
C GLU A 81 -11.13 36.74 -3.24
N VAL A 82 -11.96 35.75 -3.03
CA VAL A 82 -12.93 35.26 -4.04
C VAL A 82 -14.38 35.64 -3.75
N GLY A 83 -14.61 36.48 -2.72
CA GLY A 83 -15.92 37.04 -2.40
C GLY A 83 -16.88 36.12 -1.62
N ILE A 84 -16.41 34.98 -1.13
CA ILE A 84 -17.15 34.11 -0.20
C ILE A 84 -16.36 33.96 1.09
N PRO A 85 -17.03 33.65 2.24
CA PRO A 85 -16.38 33.48 3.52
C PRO A 85 -15.31 32.37 3.54
N VAL A 86 -14.21 32.64 4.25
CA VAL A 86 -13.11 31.70 4.49
C VAL A 86 -12.85 31.48 5.97
N ILE A 87 -12.66 30.24 6.37
CA ILE A 87 -12.09 29.86 7.67
C ILE A 87 -10.58 29.75 7.47
N VAL A 88 -9.82 30.67 8.06
CA VAL A 88 -8.35 30.69 7.97
C VAL A 88 -7.75 29.84 9.07
N VAL A 89 -6.87 28.91 8.69
CA VAL A 89 -6.22 27.96 9.60
C VAL A 89 -4.70 28.00 9.50
N ASN A 90 -4.01 27.53 10.53
CA ASN A 90 -2.54 27.46 10.56
C ASN A 90 -1.98 26.29 9.72
N ASP A 91 -2.75 25.19 9.60
CA ASP A 91 -2.37 23.98 8.86
C ASP A 91 -3.63 23.35 8.27
N ILE A 92 -3.78 23.48 6.96
CA ILE A 92 -4.96 22.99 6.24
C ILE A 92 -5.09 21.47 6.30
N LYS A 93 -3.98 20.72 6.31
CA LYS A 93 -4.01 19.25 6.27
C LYS A 93 -4.42 18.66 7.62
N LYS A 94 -3.96 19.26 8.73
CA LYS A 94 -4.43 18.91 10.07
C LYS A 94 -5.89 19.26 10.26
N ALA A 95 -6.29 20.46 9.83
CA ALA A 95 -7.69 20.90 9.87
C ALA A 95 -8.60 19.95 9.11
N MET A 96 -8.22 19.53 7.90
CA MET A 96 -8.94 18.53 7.11
C MET A 96 -9.14 17.23 7.87
N SER A 97 -8.09 16.72 8.52
CA SER A 97 -8.14 15.45 9.24
C SER A 97 -9.14 15.50 10.39
N LEU A 98 -9.04 16.53 11.25
CA LEU A 98 -9.92 16.66 12.42
C LEU A 98 -11.39 16.92 12.03
N ILE A 99 -11.62 17.77 11.04
CA ILE A 99 -12.98 18.04 10.54
C ILE A 99 -13.57 16.80 9.88
N ALA A 100 -12.79 16.03 9.12
CA ALA A 100 -13.26 14.79 8.50
C ALA A 100 -13.63 13.72 9.53
N MET A 101 -12.84 13.55 10.61
CA MET A 101 -13.22 12.64 11.71
C MET A 101 -14.62 12.95 12.22
N GLU A 102 -14.85 14.19 12.62
CA GLU A 102 -16.15 14.61 13.19
C GLU A 102 -17.28 14.53 12.17
N PHE A 103 -17.03 15.00 10.93
CA PHE A 103 -18.01 14.97 9.85
C PHE A 103 -18.54 13.56 9.58
N TYR A 104 -17.66 12.56 9.61
CA TYR A 104 -18.01 11.14 9.41
C TYR A 104 -18.41 10.42 10.70
N GLY A 105 -18.59 11.13 11.81
CA GLY A 105 -19.09 10.59 13.09
C GLY A 105 -18.08 9.73 13.84
N ASN A 106 -16.82 10.14 13.81
CA ASN A 106 -15.69 9.53 14.51
C ASN A 106 -15.58 8.02 14.27
N PRO A 107 -15.50 7.55 13.00
CA PRO A 107 -15.52 6.14 12.68
C PRO A 107 -14.32 5.37 13.26
N GLN A 108 -13.18 6.04 13.52
CA GLN A 108 -11.99 5.46 14.14
C GLN A 108 -12.24 4.96 15.58
N GLU A 109 -13.24 5.48 16.27
CA GLU A 109 -13.61 5.04 17.62
C GLU A 109 -14.42 3.74 17.61
N LYS A 110 -14.98 3.39 16.46
CA LYS A 110 -15.83 2.20 16.26
C LYS A 110 -15.08 1.02 15.65
N LEU A 111 -13.80 1.20 15.31
CA LEU A 111 -12.95 0.22 14.68
C LEU A 111 -11.73 -0.10 15.56
N LYS A 112 -11.33 -1.37 15.61
CA LYS A 112 -10.00 -1.76 16.05
C LYS A 112 -9.04 -1.65 14.88
N ILE A 113 -8.06 -0.77 14.96
CA ILE A 113 -7.21 -0.41 13.83
C ILE A 113 -5.81 -0.99 13.99
N LEU A 114 -5.43 -1.84 13.03
CA LEU A 114 -4.08 -2.40 12.89
C LEU A 114 -3.37 -1.72 11.72
N ALA A 115 -2.21 -1.12 11.99
CA ALA A 115 -1.46 -0.36 11.00
C ALA A 115 -0.06 -0.92 10.76
N PHE A 116 0.33 -1.03 9.49
CA PHE A 116 1.66 -1.52 9.08
C PHE A 116 2.50 -0.41 8.45
N THR A 117 3.74 -0.26 8.92
CA THR A 117 4.76 0.55 8.26
C THR A 117 6.04 -0.25 8.01
N GLY A 118 6.86 0.24 7.13
CA GLY A 118 8.12 -0.35 6.70
C GLY A 118 8.48 0.12 5.29
N THR A 119 9.71 -0.06 4.87
CA THR A 119 10.08 0.22 3.47
C THR A 119 9.42 -0.82 2.56
N LYS A 120 9.50 -2.11 2.91
CA LYS A 120 8.93 -3.24 2.15
C LYS A 120 8.02 -4.10 3.04
N GLY A 121 7.18 -4.94 2.42
CA GLY A 121 6.37 -5.93 3.11
C GLY A 121 5.02 -5.45 3.65
N LYS A 122 4.73 -4.15 3.69
CA LYS A 122 3.47 -3.60 4.24
C LYS A 122 2.21 -4.27 3.69
N THR A 123 2.10 -4.34 2.38
CA THR A 123 0.97 -4.95 1.69
C THR A 123 0.82 -6.42 2.08
N THR A 124 1.89 -7.19 2.02
CA THR A 124 1.88 -8.63 2.36
C THR A 124 1.49 -8.84 3.82
N ALA A 125 2.07 -8.09 4.76
CA ALA A 125 1.74 -8.18 6.18
C ALA A 125 0.29 -7.76 6.46
N ALA A 126 -0.21 -6.72 5.76
CA ALA A 126 -1.61 -6.30 5.87
C ALA A 126 -2.57 -7.39 5.35
N TYR A 127 -2.24 -8.08 4.27
CA TYR A 127 -3.04 -9.21 3.78
C TYR A 127 -3.04 -10.38 4.76
N PHE A 128 -1.89 -10.75 5.34
CA PHE A 128 -1.86 -11.76 6.41
C PHE A 128 -2.78 -11.37 7.56
N ALA A 129 -2.66 -10.15 8.06
CA ALA A 129 -3.49 -9.66 9.16
C ALA A 129 -4.97 -9.63 8.81
N TYR A 130 -5.33 -9.19 7.59
CA TYR A 130 -6.70 -9.21 7.10
C TYR A 130 -7.28 -10.63 7.09
N HIS A 131 -6.57 -11.61 6.53
CA HIS A 131 -7.03 -12.99 6.49
C HIS A 131 -7.07 -13.63 7.87
N ILE A 132 -6.15 -13.31 8.77
CA ILE A 132 -6.16 -13.77 10.16
C ILE A 132 -7.37 -13.21 10.91
N LEU A 133 -7.56 -11.90 10.92
CA LEU A 133 -8.67 -11.27 11.63
C LEU A 133 -10.02 -11.67 11.05
N SER A 134 -10.11 -11.85 9.74
CA SER A 134 -11.34 -12.28 9.06
C SER A 134 -11.79 -13.70 9.40
N GLN A 135 -10.93 -14.53 10.05
CA GLN A 135 -11.38 -15.83 10.59
C GLN A 135 -12.40 -15.65 11.73
N ARG A 136 -12.37 -14.53 12.41
CA ARG A 136 -13.17 -14.27 13.61
C ARG A 136 -13.98 -12.99 13.56
N TYR A 137 -13.47 -11.93 12.93
CA TYR A 137 -14.03 -10.59 13.00
C TYR A 137 -14.38 -10.06 11.61
N PRO A 138 -15.49 -9.32 11.47
CA PRO A 138 -15.76 -8.54 10.28
C PRO A 138 -14.68 -7.49 10.08
N THR A 139 -13.78 -7.71 9.11
CA THR A 139 -12.57 -6.92 8.92
C THR A 139 -12.61 -6.16 7.59
N ALA A 140 -12.16 -4.91 7.58
CA ALA A 140 -11.88 -4.10 6.40
C ALA A 140 -10.38 -4.04 6.13
N LEU A 141 -9.99 -3.78 4.87
CA LEU A 141 -8.59 -3.65 4.44
C LEU A 141 -8.41 -2.38 3.62
N LEU A 142 -7.43 -1.54 3.98
CA LEU A 142 -6.93 -0.43 3.17
C LEU A 142 -5.48 -0.70 2.80
N SER A 143 -5.22 -1.08 1.56
CA SER A 143 -3.87 -1.43 1.10
C SER A 143 -3.58 -0.87 -0.29
N THR A 144 -2.31 -0.83 -0.65
CA THR A 144 -1.84 -0.37 -1.98
C THR A 144 -2.44 -1.18 -3.12
N MET A 145 -2.57 -2.49 -2.93
CA MET A 145 -3.08 -3.39 -3.98
C MET A 145 -4.60 -3.32 -4.08
N ASN A 146 -5.28 -3.65 -3.02
CA ASN A 146 -6.75 -3.64 -2.98
C ASN A 146 -7.25 -3.11 -1.64
N THR A 147 -8.40 -2.47 -1.71
CA THR A 147 -9.20 -2.02 -0.57
C THR A 147 -10.51 -2.79 -0.55
N THR A 148 -10.96 -3.22 0.63
CA THR A 148 -12.31 -3.73 0.82
C THR A 148 -12.90 -3.14 2.10
N LEU A 149 -14.15 -2.65 1.98
CA LEU A 149 -14.90 -2.02 3.07
C LEU A 149 -16.09 -2.88 3.54
N ASP A 150 -16.38 -3.96 2.82
CA ASP A 150 -17.47 -4.90 3.08
C ASP A 150 -16.98 -6.37 3.19
N GLY A 151 -15.70 -6.63 2.86
CA GLY A 151 -15.10 -7.97 2.84
C GLY A 151 -15.42 -8.78 1.58
N GLU A 152 -16.19 -8.24 0.65
CA GLU A 152 -16.64 -8.91 -0.57
C GLU A 152 -16.16 -8.21 -1.83
N THR A 153 -16.33 -6.89 -1.88
CA THR A 153 -15.93 -6.05 -3.03
C THR A 153 -14.53 -5.53 -2.82
N PHE A 154 -13.65 -5.81 -3.77
CA PHE A 154 -12.26 -5.32 -3.77
C PHE A 154 -12.06 -4.30 -4.89
N PHE A 155 -11.44 -3.16 -4.54
CA PHE A 155 -11.10 -2.12 -5.51
C PHE A 155 -9.71 -1.55 -5.22
N LYS A 156 -9.06 -1.01 -6.25
CA LYS A 156 -7.72 -0.42 -6.12
C LYS A 156 -7.78 0.97 -5.51
N SER A 157 -7.03 1.20 -4.46
CA SER A 157 -6.84 2.53 -3.87
C SER A 157 -5.87 3.37 -4.69
N SER A 158 -6.06 4.70 -4.70
CA SER A 158 -5.14 5.63 -5.35
C SER A 158 -3.81 5.78 -4.63
N PHE A 159 -3.79 5.53 -3.33
CA PHE A 159 -2.61 5.65 -2.45
C PHE A 159 -2.57 4.51 -1.45
N SER A 160 -1.36 4.15 -0.99
CA SER A 160 -1.17 3.18 0.10
C SER A 160 -1.88 3.61 1.40
N THR A 161 -1.88 4.92 1.67
CA THR A 161 -2.67 5.55 2.72
C THR A 161 -3.51 6.64 2.07
N PRO A 162 -4.84 6.53 2.03
CA PRO A 162 -5.71 7.54 1.42
C PRO A 162 -5.53 8.95 1.99
N GLU A 163 -5.95 9.98 1.24
CA GLU A 163 -6.07 11.32 1.78
C GLU A 163 -7.06 11.34 2.94
N ASN A 164 -6.89 12.23 3.90
CA ASN A 164 -7.64 12.21 5.16
C ASN A 164 -9.17 12.20 4.99
N ILE A 165 -9.75 13.03 4.11
CA ILE A 165 -11.21 13.00 3.87
C ILE A 165 -11.64 11.63 3.33
N ASP A 166 -10.93 11.10 2.34
CA ASP A 166 -11.22 9.79 1.76
C ASP A 166 -11.00 8.66 2.79
N LEU A 167 -9.98 8.78 3.65
CA LEU A 167 -9.67 7.81 4.70
C LEU A 167 -10.83 7.69 5.70
N PHE A 168 -11.32 8.83 6.22
CA PHE A 168 -12.43 8.80 7.20
C PHE A 168 -13.77 8.44 6.56
N ASP A 169 -13.99 8.79 5.29
CA ASP A 169 -15.13 8.30 4.52
C ASP A 169 -15.10 6.78 4.39
N MET A 170 -13.97 6.20 4.00
CA MET A 170 -13.78 4.74 3.91
C MET A 170 -13.98 4.05 5.26
N MET A 171 -13.45 4.63 6.35
CA MET A 171 -13.69 4.11 7.70
C MET A 171 -15.18 4.13 8.05
N ALA A 172 -15.90 5.22 7.74
CA ALA A 172 -17.34 5.33 8.00
C ALA A 172 -18.13 4.32 7.17
N GLN A 173 -17.76 4.11 5.91
CA GLN A 173 -18.36 3.07 5.07
C GLN A 173 -18.11 1.67 5.63
N ALA A 174 -16.88 1.37 6.09
CA ALA A 174 -16.56 0.09 6.74
C ALA A 174 -17.43 -0.14 7.99
N VAL A 175 -17.59 0.88 8.86
CA VAL A 175 -18.48 0.81 10.02
C VAL A 175 -19.93 0.58 9.60
N LYS A 176 -20.40 1.29 8.57
CA LYS A 176 -21.77 1.12 8.02
C LYS A 176 -22.00 -0.30 7.49
N ASN A 177 -20.96 -0.93 6.92
CA ASN A 177 -20.96 -2.31 6.44
C ASN A 177 -20.73 -3.33 7.58
N GLY A 178 -20.83 -2.91 8.84
CA GLY A 178 -20.70 -3.79 10.01
C GLY A 178 -19.28 -4.27 10.30
N ARG A 179 -18.26 -3.63 9.73
CA ARG A 179 -16.86 -3.95 10.07
C ARG A 179 -16.54 -3.46 11.47
N THR A 180 -15.80 -4.26 12.22
CA THR A 180 -15.34 -3.98 13.59
C THR A 180 -13.82 -3.82 13.65
N HIS A 181 -13.11 -4.31 12.65
CA HIS A 181 -11.65 -4.24 12.53
C HIS A 181 -11.25 -3.62 11.20
N LEU A 182 -10.16 -2.88 11.23
CA LEU A 182 -9.54 -2.30 10.04
C LEU A 182 -8.04 -2.62 10.04
N VAL A 183 -7.58 -3.19 8.95
CA VAL A 183 -6.15 -3.35 8.66
C VAL A 183 -5.74 -2.32 7.61
N MET A 184 -4.66 -1.57 7.84
CA MET A 184 -4.23 -0.56 6.89
C MET A 184 -2.71 -0.43 6.77
N GLU A 185 -2.26 0.01 5.60
CA GLU A 185 -0.90 0.45 5.39
C GLU A 185 -0.76 1.93 5.78
N VAL A 186 0.33 2.27 6.49
CA VAL A 186 0.68 3.66 6.81
C VAL A 186 2.07 3.97 6.29
N SER A 187 2.14 4.81 5.25
CA SER A 187 3.39 5.27 4.65
C SER A 187 4.02 6.41 5.45
N SER A 188 5.31 6.65 5.25
CA SER A 188 5.98 7.84 5.81
C SER A 188 5.34 9.14 5.30
N GLN A 189 4.93 9.17 4.03
CA GLN A 189 4.22 10.29 3.44
C GLN A 189 2.90 10.60 4.14
N ALA A 190 2.20 9.58 4.67
CA ALA A 190 0.97 9.80 5.42
C ALA A 190 1.18 10.68 6.66
N TYR A 191 2.34 10.54 7.31
CA TYR A 191 2.74 11.42 8.42
C TYR A 191 3.25 12.77 7.92
N LEU A 192 4.12 12.79 6.89
CA LEU A 192 4.67 14.03 6.32
C LEU A 192 3.57 15.00 5.87
N VAL A 193 2.49 14.48 5.31
CA VAL A 193 1.37 15.30 4.83
C VAL A 193 0.10 15.19 5.68
N HIS A 194 0.21 14.73 6.91
CA HIS A 194 -0.83 14.71 7.94
C HIS A 194 -2.12 13.95 7.56
N ARG A 195 -2.03 12.88 6.73
CA ARG A 195 -3.21 12.08 6.35
C ARG A 195 -3.84 11.33 7.52
N VAL A 196 -3.03 10.97 8.51
CA VAL A 196 -3.43 10.21 9.70
C VAL A 196 -3.37 11.05 10.99
N TYR A 197 -3.38 12.40 10.86
CA TYR A 197 -3.35 13.29 12.01
C TYR A 197 -4.57 13.08 12.90
N GLY A 198 -4.36 12.97 14.22
CA GLY A 198 -5.41 12.71 15.20
C GLY A 198 -5.81 11.23 15.36
N LEU A 199 -5.35 10.31 14.47
CA LEU A 199 -5.57 8.88 14.66
C LEU A 199 -4.69 8.32 15.77
N THR A 200 -5.26 7.39 16.54
CA THR A 200 -4.53 6.47 17.41
C THR A 200 -4.83 5.04 16.95
N PHE A 201 -3.80 4.25 16.69
CA PHE A 201 -3.93 2.86 16.28
C PHE A 201 -3.97 1.93 17.50
N ASP A 202 -4.76 0.85 17.45
CA ASP A 202 -4.74 -0.16 18.50
C ASP A 202 -3.42 -0.93 18.49
N VAL A 203 -2.93 -1.29 17.29
CA VAL A 203 -1.61 -1.91 17.11
C VAL A 203 -0.88 -1.29 15.92
N GLY A 204 0.37 -0.89 16.11
CA GLY A 204 1.28 -0.46 15.05
C GLY A 204 2.39 -1.49 14.83
N VAL A 205 2.68 -1.80 13.58
CA VAL A 205 3.73 -2.76 13.20
C VAL A 205 4.82 -2.07 12.40
N PHE A 206 6.08 -2.24 12.80
CA PHE A 206 7.26 -1.77 12.08
C PHE A 206 8.03 -2.96 11.52
N LEU A 207 7.99 -3.14 10.20
CA LEU A 207 8.55 -4.33 9.54
C LEU A 207 10.05 -4.21 9.27
N ASN A 208 10.47 -3.11 8.69
CA ASN A 208 11.86 -2.86 8.26
C ASN A 208 12.06 -1.41 7.85
N ILE A 209 13.33 -1.02 7.73
CA ILE A 209 13.76 0.27 7.20
C ILE A 209 15.01 0.10 6.34
N THR A 210 14.99 0.66 5.14
CA THR A 210 16.14 0.82 4.25
C THR A 210 16.00 2.15 3.52
N PRO A 211 17.09 2.77 3.03
CA PRO A 211 16.99 4.01 2.26
C PRO A 211 16.05 3.87 1.06
N ASP A 212 15.03 4.72 1.04
CA ASP A 212 14.00 4.78 0.00
C ASP A 212 13.27 6.13 0.11
N HIS A 213 12.55 6.55 -0.92
CA HIS A 213 11.76 7.79 -0.90
C HIS A 213 12.55 9.05 -0.53
N ILE A 214 13.84 9.13 -0.90
CA ILE A 214 14.69 10.30 -0.67
C ILE A 214 14.74 11.10 -1.97
N GLY A 215 14.24 12.33 -1.94
CA GLY A 215 14.18 13.19 -3.11
C GLY A 215 13.52 14.54 -2.85
N PRO A 216 13.57 15.47 -3.83
CA PRO A 216 13.12 16.85 -3.65
C PRO A 216 11.62 17.02 -3.33
N ILE A 217 10.78 16.04 -3.71
CA ILE A 217 9.32 16.06 -3.50
C ILE A 217 8.85 15.02 -2.49
N GLU A 218 9.77 14.29 -1.88
CA GLU A 218 9.53 13.27 -0.89
C GLU A 218 10.25 13.65 0.42
N HIS A 219 11.09 12.78 0.97
CA HIS A 219 11.88 13.07 2.16
C HIS A 219 13.23 13.68 1.80
N PRO A 220 13.68 14.78 2.44
CA PRO A 220 14.97 15.38 2.14
C PRO A 220 16.15 14.51 2.54
N SER A 221 15.99 13.60 3.48
CA SER A 221 17.05 12.69 3.97
C SER A 221 16.48 11.37 4.48
N PHE A 222 17.35 10.40 4.73
CA PHE A 222 16.98 9.15 5.38
C PHE A 222 16.48 9.36 6.81
N GLU A 223 17.09 10.28 7.56
CA GLU A 223 16.68 10.61 8.93
C GLU A 223 15.25 11.15 8.98
N ASP A 224 14.88 12.01 8.03
CA ASP A 224 13.52 12.53 7.90
C ASP A 224 12.53 11.41 7.53
N TYR A 225 12.90 10.54 6.57
CA TYR A 225 12.12 9.38 6.20
C TYR A 225 11.88 8.43 7.38
N PHE A 226 12.95 8.10 8.13
CA PHE A 226 12.86 7.25 9.31
C PHE A 226 12.07 7.92 10.43
N TYR A 227 12.28 9.22 10.66
CA TYR A 227 11.52 9.99 11.63
C TYR A 227 10.03 9.88 11.39
N HIS A 228 9.56 10.11 10.16
CA HIS A 228 8.13 10.05 9.83
C HIS A 228 7.56 8.62 9.96
N LYS A 229 8.32 7.59 9.59
CA LYS A 229 7.86 6.20 9.77
C LYS A 229 7.67 5.82 11.24
N ARG A 230 8.62 6.17 12.10
CA ARG A 230 8.56 5.82 13.52
C ARG A 230 7.48 6.56 14.31
N LEU A 231 6.84 7.57 13.73
CA LEU A 231 5.69 8.23 14.35
C LEU A 231 4.51 7.25 14.52
N LEU A 232 4.40 6.21 13.69
CA LEU A 232 3.40 5.16 13.88
C LEU A 232 3.52 4.51 15.27
N MET A 233 4.73 4.28 15.75
CA MET A 233 4.94 3.70 17.08
C MET A 233 4.39 4.59 18.19
N LYS A 234 4.60 5.92 18.09
CA LYS A 234 4.06 6.88 19.06
C LYS A 234 2.53 6.96 19.02
N ASN A 235 1.93 6.76 17.87
CA ASN A 235 0.48 6.86 17.67
C ASN A 235 -0.23 5.51 17.83
N SER A 236 0.43 4.49 18.37
CA SER A 236 -0.14 3.16 18.59
C SER A 236 -0.20 2.84 20.09
N ARG A 237 -1.25 2.15 20.52
CA ARG A 237 -1.40 1.70 21.93
C ARG A 237 -0.45 0.54 22.24
N ALA A 238 -0.28 -0.36 21.28
CA ALA A 238 0.68 -1.46 21.33
C ALA A 238 1.45 -1.55 20.02
N VAL A 239 2.65 -2.12 20.06
CA VAL A 239 3.51 -2.20 18.87
C VAL A 239 4.11 -3.57 18.66
N VAL A 240 4.41 -3.91 17.40
CA VAL A 240 5.16 -5.09 16.99
C VAL A 240 6.32 -4.64 16.10
N ILE A 241 7.56 -5.02 16.45
CA ILE A 241 8.76 -4.50 15.79
C ILE A 241 9.71 -5.66 15.44
N ASN A 242 10.26 -5.62 14.24
CA ASN A 242 11.33 -6.53 13.81
C ASN A 242 12.65 -6.18 14.54
N SER A 243 13.21 -7.13 15.29
CA SER A 243 14.46 -6.94 16.02
C SER A 243 15.71 -7.06 15.14
N ASP A 244 15.58 -7.61 13.92
CA ASP A 244 16.69 -7.83 13.00
C ASP A 244 16.87 -6.68 12.00
N MET A 245 16.02 -5.67 12.08
CA MET A 245 16.12 -4.50 11.20
C MET A 245 17.21 -3.53 11.63
N ASP A 246 17.76 -2.79 10.67
CA ASP A 246 18.63 -1.65 10.96
C ASP A 246 17.93 -0.63 11.87
N HIS A 247 18.68 0.02 12.75
CA HIS A 247 18.16 1.02 13.69
C HIS A 247 17.13 0.49 14.72
N PHE A 248 17.05 -0.82 14.95
CA PHE A 248 16.17 -1.41 15.96
C PHE A 248 16.34 -0.79 17.34
N SER A 249 17.58 -0.49 17.75
CA SER A 249 17.88 0.11 19.06
C SER A 249 17.14 1.43 19.31
N VAL A 250 17.00 2.25 18.27
CA VAL A 250 16.25 3.53 18.33
C VAL A 250 14.76 3.32 18.60
N LEU A 251 14.17 2.28 17.93
CA LEU A 251 12.76 1.96 18.15
C LEU A 251 12.54 1.29 19.49
N LYS A 252 13.45 0.41 19.93
CA LYS A 252 13.38 -0.26 21.23
C LYS A 252 13.34 0.74 22.36
N GLU A 253 14.24 1.74 22.35
CA GLU A 253 14.25 2.84 23.32
C GLU A 253 12.96 3.66 23.27
N GLN A 254 12.46 3.96 22.08
CA GLN A 254 11.24 4.76 21.89
C GLN A 254 9.99 4.11 22.49
N VAL A 255 9.92 2.78 22.54
CA VAL A 255 8.72 2.02 22.96
C VAL A 255 8.87 1.33 24.31
N GLU A 256 9.91 1.66 25.09
CA GLU A 256 10.24 1.00 26.36
C GLU A 256 9.06 1.01 27.35
N ASP A 257 8.33 2.12 27.42
CA ASP A 257 7.17 2.29 28.30
C ASP A 257 5.83 1.89 27.67
N GLN A 258 5.86 1.32 26.46
CA GLN A 258 4.67 0.97 25.67
C GLN A 258 4.50 -0.55 25.63
N GLU A 259 3.27 -1.04 25.50
CA GLU A 259 3.05 -2.46 25.22
C GLU A 259 3.68 -2.85 23.88
N HIS A 260 4.63 -3.78 23.92
CA HIS A 260 5.36 -4.18 22.71
C HIS A 260 5.59 -5.68 22.61
N ASP A 261 5.78 -6.15 21.39
CA ASP A 261 6.35 -7.43 21.03
C ASP A 261 7.46 -7.23 20.00
N PHE A 262 8.57 -7.94 20.18
CA PHE A 262 9.62 -8.02 19.18
C PHE A 262 9.60 -9.41 18.53
N TYR A 263 9.94 -9.48 17.25
CA TYR A 263 10.16 -10.73 16.52
C TYR A 263 11.48 -10.65 15.75
N GLY A 264 12.03 -11.81 15.40
CA GLY A 264 13.33 -11.95 14.73
C GLY A 264 14.34 -12.69 15.59
N SER A 265 15.56 -12.84 15.10
CA SER A 265 16.60 -13.70 15.69
C SER A 265 17.03 -13.33 17.11
N GLN A 266 16.79 -12.09 17.51
CA GLN A 266 17.16 -11.56 18.83
C GLN A 266 15.97 -11.50 19.81
N SER A 267 14.84 -12.10 19.47
CA SER A 267 13.65 -12.12 20.33
C SER A 267 13.23 -13.53 20.70
N SER A 268 12.21 -13.69 21.55
CA SER A 268 11.58 -14.98 21.83
C SER A 268 10.65 -15.46 20.71
N ASN A 269 10.22 -14.55 19.83
CA ASN A 269 9.32 -14.85 18.70
C ASN A 269 10.17 -15.01 17.44
N GLN A 270 10.69 -16.22 17.21
CA GLN A 270 11.61 -16.55 16.12
C GLN A 270 10.95 -17.45 15.09
N ILE A 271 11.52 -17.49 13.89
CA ILE A 271 11.21 -18.46 12.86
C ILE A 271 12.25 -19.57 12.93
N GLU A 272 11.78 -20.80 12.96
CA GLU A 272 12.59 -22.01 12.87
C GLU A 272 12.09 -22.90 11.73
N ASN A 273 12.91 -23.86 11.30
CA ASN A 273 12.53 -24.86 10.28
C ASN A 273 11.91 -24.23 9.01
N SER A 274 12.46 -23.09 8.57
CA SER A 274 11.99 -22.39 7.36
C SER A 274 12.09 -23.27 6.12
N LYS A 275 10.95 -23.48 5.44
CA LYS A 275 10.82 -24.18 4.15
C LYS A 275 10.05 -23.29 3.17
N ALA A 276 9.92 -23.72 1.91
CA ALA A 276 9.21 -22.97 0.88
C ALA A 276 7.78 -22.60 1.30
N PHE A 277 7.00 -23.56 1.78
CA PHE A 277 5.58 -23.43 2.07
C PHE A 277 5.21 -23.73 3.51
N SER A 278 6.19 -23.79 4.43
CA SER A 278 5.96 -24.00 5.86
C SER A 278 7.11 -23.45 6.69
N PHE A 279 6.82 -23.15 7.95
CA PHE A 279 7.81 -22.77 8.96
C PHE A 279 7.29 -23.11 10.35
N SER A 280 8.19 -23.19 11.31
CA SER A 280 7.85 -23.25 12.74
C SER A 280 8.12 -21.88 13.36
N ALA A 281 7.29 -21.45 14.30
CA ALA A 281 7.54 -20.26 15.09
C ALA A 281 7.68 -20.62 16.58
N THR A 282 8.43 -19.80 17.33
CA THR A 282 8.60 -19.86 18.77
C THR A 282 7.85 -18.76 19.50
N GLY A 283 7.98 -18.68 20.81
CA GLY A 283 7.41 -17.63 21.64
C GLY A 283 5.88 -17.64 21.67
N LYS A 284 5.27 -16.47 21.50
CA LYS A 284 3.80 -16.31 21.56
C LYS A 284 3.06 -17.01 20.43
N LEU A 285 3.74 -17.29 19.31
CA LEU A 285 3.20 -17.98 18.16
C LEU A 285 3.74 -19.42 18.03
N ALA A 286 4.21 -20.03 19.13
CA ALA A 286 4.82 -21.35 19.07
C ALA A 286 3.93 -22.37 18.33
N GLY A 287 4.48 -23.00 17.30
CA GLY A 287 3.80 -24.01 16.47
C GLY A 287 4.22 -23.99 15.01
N ASP A 288 3.64 -24.89 14.24
CA ASP A 288 3.91 -25.06 12.81
C ASP A 288 2.84 -24.34 11.98
N TYR A 289 3.27 -23.75 10.87
CA TYR A 289 2.48 -22.92 9.96
C TYR A 289 2.70 -23.32 8.51
N ASP A 290 1.63 -23.49 7.77
CA ASP A 290 1.64 -23.53 6.32
C ASP A 290 1.50 -22.12 5.76
N ILE A 291 2.21 -21.82 4.68
CA ILE A 291 2.20 -20.51 4.03
C ILE A 291 2.20 -20.69 2.50
N GLN A 292 1.46 -19.82 1.77
CA GLN A 292 1.40 -19.88 0.31
C GLN A 292 2.46 -18.99 -0.36
N LEU A 293 2.98 -18.00 0.36
CA LEU A 293 3.94 -17.02 -0.15
C LEU A 293 5.37 -17.46 0.18
N ILE A 294 6.14 -17.80 -0.83
CA ILE A 294 7.53 -18.26 -0.68
C ILE A 294 8.44 -17.11 -0.24
N GLY A 295 9.49 -17.46 0.51
CA GLY A 295 10.55 -16.57 0.96
C GLY A 295 10.49 -16.26 2.44
N HIS A 296 11.66 -16.27 3.09
CA HIS A 296 11.81 -16.04 4.53
C HIS A 296 11.18 -14.71 4.97
N PHE A 297 11.34 -13.65 4.18
CA PHE A 297 10.74 -12.34 4.45
C PHE A 297 9.19 -12.38 4.50
N ASN A 298 8.53 -13.31 3.77
CA ASN A 298 7.09 -13.50 3.87
C ASN A 298 6.70 -14.24 5.15
N GLN A 299 7.54 -15.16 5.63
CA GLN A 299 7.37 -15.78 6.93
C GLN A 299 7.52 -14.76 8.06
N GLU A 300 8.49 -13.82 7.95
CA GLU A 300 8.64 -12.69 8.88
C GLU A 300 7.39 -11.80 8.87
N ASN A 301 6.86 -11.46 7.69
CA ASN A 301 5.61 -10.70 7.57
C ASN A 301 4.42 -11.44 8.21
N ALA A 302 4.34 -12.77 8.07
CA ALA A 302 3.31 -13.59 8.68
C ALA A 302 3.43 -13.62 10.21
N VAL A 303 4.64 -13.73 10.76
CA VAL A 303 4.90 -13.65 12.21
C VAL A 303 4.53 -12.28 12.76
N ALA A 304 4.93 -11.19 12.08
CA ALA A 304 4.58 -9.84 12.46
C ALA A 304 3.05 -9.62 12.51
N ALA A 305 2.35 -10.07 11.47
CA ALA A 305 0.89 -10.01 11.39
C ALA A 305 0.23 -10.87 12.47
N GLY A 306 0.74 -12.09 12.70
CA GLY A 306 0.24 -13.00 13.73
C GLY A 306 0.33 -12.41 15.13
N LEU A 307 1.48 -11.84 15.52
CA LEU A 307 1.67 -11.17 16.80
C LEU A 307 0.73 -9.98 16.98
N ALA A 308 0.56 -9.17 15.94
CA ALA A 308 -0.34 -8.03 15.96
C ALA A 308 -1.82 -8.46 16.09
N CYS A 309 -2.24 -9.50 15.36
CA CYS A 309 -3.59 -10.04 15.43
C CYS A 309 -3.88 -10.72 16.78
N LEU A 310 -2.87 -11.37 17.40
CA LEU A 310 -2.99 -11.92 18.74
C LEU A 310 -3.33 -10.84 19.77
N ARG A 311 -2.73 -9.65 19.67
CA ARG A 311 -3.06 -8.47 20.50
C ARG A 311 -4.48 -7.97 20.30
N LEU A 312 -5.06 -8.19 19.14
CA LEU A 312 -6.45 -7.83 18.82
C LEU A 312 -7.45 -8.98 19.11
N GLY A 313 -6.98 -10.06 19.73
CA GLY A 313 -7.84 -11.16 20.22
C GLY A 313 -8.02 -12.32 19.24
N ALA A 314 -7.24 -12.41 18.17
CA ALA A 314 -7.19 -13.62 17.35
C ALA A 314 -6.56 -14.79 18.15
N SER A 315 -7.11 -15.98 17.97
CA SER A 315 -6.52 -17.20 18.55
C SER A 315 -5.38 -17.73 17.69
N LEU A 316 -4.54 -18.62 18.24
CA LEU A 316 -3.50 -19.29 17.44
C LEU A 316 -4.09 -20.09 16.28
N GLU A 317 -5.28 -20.62 16.43
CA GLU A 317 -6.00 -21.34 15.37
C GLU A 317 -6.43 -20.37 14.24
N ASP A 318 -6.96 -19.19 14.59
CA ASP A 318 -7.30 -18.15 13.60
C ASP A 318 -6.04 -17.72 12.85
N ILE A 319 -4.90 -17.57 13.54
CA ILE A 319 -3.61 -17.19 12.96
C ILE A 319 -3.12 -18.27 11.98
N LYS A 320 -3.14 -19.54 12.38
CA LYS A 320 -2.76 -20.65 11.49
C LYS A 320 -3.60 -20.69 10.22
N LYS A 321 -4.92 -20.64 10.37
CA LYS A 321 -5.85 -20.65 9.23
C LYS A 321 -5.66 -19.44 8.33
N GLY A 322 -5.54 -18.25 8.92
CA GLY A 322 -5.35 -17.02 8.19
C GLY A 322 -4.04 -17.00 7.39
N ILE A 323 -2.92 -17.42 7.98
CA ILE A 323 -1.63 -17.52 7.28
C ILE A 323 -1.73 -18.51 6.12
N ALA A 324 -2.27 -19.70 6.35
CA ALA A 324 -2.40 -20.74 5.33
C ALA A 324 -3.32 -20.31 4.15
N ALA A 325 -4.34 -19.50 4.43
CA ALA A 325 -5.27 -19.01 3.42
C ALA A 325 -4.77 -17.78 2.65
N THR A 326 -3.73 -17.10 3.14
CA THR A 326 -3.30 -15.82 2.59
C THR A 326 -2.67 -15.99 1.21
N ARG A 327 -3.24 -15.25 0.25
CA ARG A 327 -2.67 -14.97 -1.05
C ARG A 327 -2.66 -13.47 -1.26
N VAL A 328 -1.63 -12.95 -1.90
CA VAL A 328 -1.52 -11.52 -2.22
C VAL A 328 -1.46 -11.41 -3.74
N PRO A 329 -2.48 -10.85 -4.39
CA PRO A 329 -2.52 -10.76 -5.83
C PRO A 329 -1.25 -10.11 -6.39
N GLY A 330 -0.59 -10.78 -7.33
CA GLY A 330 0.62 -10.29 -7.99
C GLY A 330 1.85 -10.08 -7.08
N ARG A 331 1.90 -10.75 -5.91
CA ARG A 331 3.07 -10.74 -5.00
C ARG A 331 3.45 -12.17 -4.65
N MET A 332 4.49 -12.71 -5.30
CA MET A 332 4.87 -14.12 -5.14
C MET A 332 3.66 -15.07 -5.21
N GLU A 333 2.71 -14.74 -6.05
CA GLU A 333 1.54 -15.58 -6.29
C GLU A 333 1.98 -16.85 -7.02
N VAL A 334 1.61 -18.02 -6.51
CA VAL A 334 2.06 -19.30 -7.02
C VAL A 334 0.88 -20.12 -7.55
N LEU A 335 0.93 -20.43 -8.82
CA LEU A 335 0.01 -21.40 -9.46
C LEU A 335 0.76 -22.70 -9.76
N THR A 336 0.03 -23.79 -9.92
CA THR A 336 0.62 -25.11 -10.22
C THR A 336 0.02 -25.67 -11.48
N GLN A 337 0.85 -25.99 -12.48
CA GLN A 337 0.43 -26.67 -13.69
C GLN A 337 0.09 -28.14 -13.42
N LYS A 338 -0.65 -28.77 -14.33
CA LYS A 338 -1.02 -30.20 -14.23
C LYS A 338 0.19 -31.14 -14.13
N ASN A 339 1.32 -30.75 -14.71
CA ASN A 339 2.59 -31.52 -14.65
C ASN A 339 3.39 -31.28 -13.36
N GLY A 340 2.88 -30.43 -12.43
CA GLY A 340 3.53 -30.06 -11.18
C GLY A 340 4.39 -28.80 -11.24
N ALA A 341 4.77 -28.29 -12.42
CA ALA A 341 5.56 -27.10 -12.58
C ALA A 341 4.89 -25.88 -11.92
N LYS A 342 5.69 -24.98 -11.36
CA LYS A 342 5.20 -23.79 -10.66
C LYS A 342 5.22 -22.55 -11.55
N VAL A 343 4.19 -21.72 -11.43
CA VAL A 343 4.10 -20.41 -12.08
C VAL A 343 4.11 -19.34 -10.99
N PHE A 344 5.14 -18.51 -10.98
CA PHE A 344 5.33 -17.42 -10.02
C PHE A 344 4.96 -16.10 -10.68
N ILE A 345 4.02 -15.37 -10.10
CA ILE A 345 3.58 -14.06 -10.60
C ILE A 345 3.94 -13.00 -9.58
N ASP A 346 4.72 -12.01 -10.00
CA ASP A 346 5.20 -10.95 -9.11
C ASP A 346 5.29 -9.59 -9.81
N TYR A 347 5.14 -8.53 -9.01
CA TYR A 347 5.27 -7.14 -9.44
C TYR A 347 6.74 -6.67 -9.57
N ALA A 348 7.70 -7.56 -9.60
CA ALA A 348 9.12 -7.25 -9.74
C ALA A 348 9.39 -6.52 -11.07
N HIS A 349 9.60 -5.18 -10.99
CA HIS A 349 9.68 -4.27 -12.13
C HIS A 349 10.99 -3.45 -12.16
N ASN A 350 12.01 -3.87 -11.42
CA ASN A 350 13.37 -3.32 -11.44
C ASN A 350 14.39 -4.43 -11.14
N GLY A 351 15.67 -4.16 -11.41
CA GLY A 351 16.74 -5.15 -11.29
C GLY A 351 16.85 -5.78 -9.90
N ASP A 352 16.76 -4.99 -8.83
CA ASP A 352 16.87 -5.49 -7.45
C ASP A 352 15.70 -6.43 -7.07
N SER A 353 14.47 -6.06 -7.45
CA SER A 353 13.32 -6.90 -7.17
C SER A 353 13.32 -8.17 -8.00
N LEU A 354 13.72 -8.10 -9.26
CA LEU A 354 13.85 -9.26 -10.14
C LEU A 354 14.94 -10.21 -9.64
N LYS A 355 16.10 -9.69 -9.20
CA LYS A 355 17.16 -10.49 -8.60
C LYS A 355 16.69 -11.28 -7.39
N LYS A 356 15.92 -10.64 -6.49
CA LYS A 356 15.35 -11.30 -5.31
C LYS A 356 14.34 -12.37 -5.68
N LEU A 357 13.49 -12.08 -6.66
CA LEU A 357 12.50 -13.04 -7.17
C LEU A 357 13.17 -14.28 -7.74
N ILE A 358 14.15 -14.11 -8.62
CA ILE A 358 14.95 -15.21 -9.22
C ILE A 358 15.60 -16.04 -8.10
N SER A 359 16.31 -15.40 -7.17
CA SER A 359 16.99 -16.11 -6.07
C SER A 359 16.05 -16.94 -5.21
N VAL A 360 14.84 -16.43 -4.92
CA VAL A 360 13.82 -17.22 -4.19
C VAL A 360 13.35 -18.41 -5.00
N VAL A 361 13.09 -18.24 -6.29
CA VAL A 361 12.64 -19.35 -7.15
C VAL A 361 13.73 -20.41 -7.29
N GLU A 362 14.99 -20.03 -7.54
CA GLU A 362 16.15 -20.94 -7.63
C GLU A 362 16.37 -21.78 -6.35
N THR A 363 16.06 -21.22 -5.20
CA THR A 363 16.18 -21.96 -3.93
C THR A 363 15.20 -23.13 -3.82
N HIS A 364 14.06 -23.06 -4.53
CA HIS A 364 12.97 -24.01 -4.40
C HIS A 364 12.66 -24.81 -5.66
N GLN A 365 13.12 -24.33 -6.81
CA GLN A 365 12.89 -24.93 -8.12
C GLN A 365 14.25 -25.17 -8.78
N THR A 366 14.65 -26.43 -8.86
CA THR A 366 15.99 -26.83 -9.38
C THR A 366 15.95 -27.32 -10.83
N GLY A 367 14.76 -27.30 -11.44
CA GLY A 367 14.55 -27.63 -12.86
C GLY A 367 14.78 -26.43 -13.77
N LYS A 368 14.14 -26.45 -14.93
CA LYS A 368 14.18 -25.33 -15.87
C LYS A 368 13.44 -24.12 -15.31
N ILE A 369 14.06 -22.95 -15.39
CA ILE A 369 13.43 -21.67 -15.08
C ILE A 369 13.21 -20.89 -16.37
N VAL A 370 11.98 -20.42 -16.55
CA VAL A 370 11.55 -19.60 -17.69
C VAL A 370 11.06 -18.28 -17.17
N LEU A 371 11.53 -17.16 -17.72
CA LEU A 371 11.16 -15.82 -17.30
C LEU A 371 10.37 -15.11 -18.41
N VAL A 372 9.19 -14.58 -18.07
CA VAL A 372 8.43 -13.64 -18.90
C VAL A 372 8.60 -12.24 -18.30
N LEU A 373 9.17 -11.33 -19.06
CA LEU A 373 9.55 -10.00 -18.60
C LEU A 373 9.25 -8.92 -19.63
N GLY A 374 8.73 -7.79 -19.18
CA GLY A 374 8.60 -6.56 -19.95
C GLY A 374 9.14 -5.35 -19.19
N SER A 375 9.12 -4.19 -19.84
CA SER A 375 9.42 -2.90 -19.23
C SER A 375 8.44 -1.83 -19.70
N THR A 376 8.18 -0.84 -18.83
CA THR A 376 7.33 0.29 -19.17
C THR A 376 8.02 1.20 -20.19
N GLY A 377 7.22 1.80 -21.10
CA GLY A 377 7.66 2.85 -22.01
C GLY A 377 7.59 4.23 -21.38
N ASN A 378 8.48 5.13 -21.80
CA ASN A 378 8.56 6.54 -21.39
C ASN A 378 8.68 6.74 -19.86
N LYS A 379 9.08 5.70 -19.12
CA LYS A 379 9.28 5.73 -17.67
C LYS A 379 10.25 4.65 -17.23
N GLY A 380 11.27 5.04 -16.47
CA GLY A 380 12.20 4.10 -15.87
C GLY A 380 13.05 3.31 -16.87
N GLU A 381 13.45 3.93 -17.95
CA GLU A 381 14.24 3.31 -19.04
C GLU A 381 15.57 2.70 -18.57
N SER A 382 16.20 3.26 -17.53
CA SER A 382 17.42 2.70 -16.90
C SER A 382 17.25 1.24 -16.45
N ARG A 383 16.03 0.82 -16.13
CA ARG A 383 15.69 -0.55 -15.70
C ARG A 383 15.96 -1.59 -16.79
N ARG A 384 15.86 -1.21 -18.08
CA ARG A 384 16.07 -2.08 -19.24
C ARG A 384 17.50 -2.62 -19.26
N LYS A 385 18.46 -1.73 -19.01
CA LYS A 385 19.87 -2.10 -18.87
C LYS A 385 20.10 -2.98 -17.64
N ASP A 386 19.51 -2.63 -16.51
CA ASP A 386 19.66 -3.38 -15.26
C ASP A 386 19.12 -4.81 -15.40
N PHE A 387 17.99 -5.00 -16.10
CA PHE A 387 17.46 -6.33 -16.43
C PHE A 387 18.45 -7.14 -17.26
N GLY A 388 18.97 -6.56 -18.36
CA GLY A 388 19.91 -7.27 -19.21
C GLY A 388 21.20 -7.66 -18.49
N LEU A 389 21.77 -6.76 -17.69
CA LEU A 389 22.97 -7.03 -16.90
C LEU A 389 22.73 -8.11 -15.83
N LEU A 390 21.57 -8.11 -15.19
CA LEU A 390 21.18 -9.15 -14.23
C LEU A 390 21.07 -10.51 -14.94
N LEU A 391 20.37 -10.58 -16.06
CA LEU A 391 20.14 -11.82 -16.79
C LEU A 391 21.44 -12.45 -17.33
N ASN A 392 22.48 -11.67 -17.63
CA ASN A 392 23.80 -12.21 -17.94
C ASN A 392 24.46 -12.99 -16.79
N GLN A 393 23.98 -12.82 -15.56
CA GLN A 393 24.43 -13.61 -14.39
C GLN A 393 23.66 -14.94 -14.28
N HIS A 394 22.58 -15.12 -15.05
CA HIS A 394 21.69 -16.29 -15.05
C HIS A 394 21.45 -16.81 -16.49
N PRO A 395 22.51 -17.22 -17.23
CA PRO A 395 22.39 -17.64 -18.62
C PRO A 395 21.58 -18.93 -18.80
N GLU A 396 21.31 -19.67 -17.73
CA GLU A 396 20.47 -20.88 -17.69
C GLU A 396 18.98 -20.56 -17.74
N ILE A 397 18.56 -19.32 -17.45
CA ILE A 397 17.16 -18.89 -17.51
C ILE A 397 16.77 -18.63 -18.95
N GLN A 398 15.72 -19.30 -19.41
CA GLN A 398 15.13 -19.02 -20.71
C GLN A 398 14.22 -17.80 -20.62
N VAL A 399 14.47 -16.77 -21.42
CA VAL A 399 13.80 -15.47 -21.30
C VAL A 399 12.86 -15.21 -22.48
N PHE A 400 11.63 -14.81 -22.15
CA PHE A 400 10.64 -14.27 -23.07
C PHE A 400 10.44 -12.78 -22.77
N LEU A 401 10.90 -11.91 -23.66
CA LEU A 401 10.68 -10.48 -23.58
C LEU A 401 9.36 -10.11 -24.26
N THR A 402 8.55 -9.29 -23.59
CA THR A 402 7.18 -8.99 -24.04
C THR A 402 6.74 -7.58 -23.62
N ALA A 403 5.52 -7.17 -24.02
CA ALA A 403 4.93 -5.91 -23.55
C ALA A 403 4.67 -5.94 -22.04
N ASP A 404 4.90 -4.79 -21.38
CA ASP A 404 4.37 -4.44 -20.08
C ASP A 404 3.35 -3.29 -20.29
N ASP A 405 3.71 -2.04 -19.96
CA ASP A 405 2.99 -0.81 -20.28
C ASP A 405 3.81 -0.01 -21.32
N PRO A 406 3.69 -0.30 -22.62
CA PRO A 406 4.55 0.31 -23.62
C PRO A 406 4.34 1.83 -23.78
N ASN A 407 3.20 2.34 -23.31
CA ASN A 407 2.80 3.74 -23.41
C ASN A 407 2.89 4.24 -24.86
N TYR A 408 3.80 5.17 -25.18
CA TYR A 408 4.00 5.71 -26.54
C TYR A 408 5.14 5.00 -27.32
N GLU A 409 5.82 4.01 -26.72
CA GLU A 409 6.88 3.26 -27.38
C GLU A 409 6.37 1.96 -28.00
N ASP A 410 7.10 1.45 -28.99
CA ASP A 410 6.85 0.13 -29.54
C ASP A 410 7.32 -0.94 -28.54
N PRO A 411 6.46 -1.88 -28.11
CA PRO A 411 6.86 -2.96 -27.20
C PRO A 411 8.02 -3.80 -27.72
N MET A 412 8.13 -3.98 -29.06
CA MET A 412 9.25 -4.73 -29.65
C MET A 412 10.54 -3.92 -29.60
N ALA A 413 10.50 -2.59 -29.72
CA ALA A 413 11.68 -1.76 -29.55
C ALA A 413 12.19 -1.82 -28.09
N ILE A 414 11.29 -1.83 -27.11
CA ILE A 414 11.64 -2.03 -25.70
C ILE A 414 12.29 -3.40 -25.49
N ALA A 415 11.73 -4.47 -26.07
CA ALA A 415 12.29 -5.82 -25.99
C ALA A 415 13.67 -5.91 -26.65
N GLU A 416 13.88 -5.26 -27.80
CA GLU A 416 15.18 -5.18 -28.47
C GLU A 416 16.21 -4.45 -27.61
N GLU A 417 15.83 -3.35 -26.98
CA GLU A 417 16.74 -2.61 -26.08
C GLU A 417 17.19 -3.49 -24.91
N ILE A 418 16.26 -4.18 -24.22
CA ILE A 418 16.60 -5.10 -23.13
C ILE A 418 17.52 -6.22 -23.66
N SER A 419 17.16 -6.81 -24.80
CA SER A 419 17.92 -7.88 -25.45
C SER A 419 19.33 -7.46 -25.81
N SER A 420 19.57 -6.19 -26.18
CA SER A 420 20.89 -5.66 -26.52
C SER A 420 21.91 -5.72 -25.38
N TYR A 421 21.43 -5.81 -24.13
CA TYR A 421 22.27 -5.97 -22.94
C TYR A 421 22.44 -7.44 -22.51
N ILE A 422 21.82 -8.40 -23.21
CA ILE A 422 21.88 -9.85 -22.89
C ILE A 422 22.81 -10.54 -23.89
N SER A 423 23.73 -11.35 -23.38
CA SER A 423 24.79 -12.01 -24.17
C SER A 423 24.39 -13.36 -24.78
N TYR A 424 23.17 -13.81 -24.53
CA TYR A 424 22.64 -15.09 -25.03
C TYR A 424 21.27 -14.90 -25.73
N PRO A 425 20.82 -15.85 -26.54
CA PRO A 425 19.55 -15.73 -27.27
C PRO A 425 18.35 -15.64 -26.33
N VAL A 426 17.41 -14.73 -26.61
CA VAL A 426 16.14 -14.57 -25.91
C VAL A 426 15.00 -14.52 -26.90
N GLU A 427 13.84 -15.03 -26.49
CA GLU A 427 12.62 -14.96 -27.29
C GLU A 427 11.94 -13.59 -27.11
N LYS A 428 11.38 -13.05 -28.18
CA LYS A 428 10.68 -11.74 -28.17
C LYS A 428 9.29 -11.92 -28.75
N ILE A 429 8.25 -11.71 -27.94
CA ILE A 429 6.86 -11.87 -28.33
C ILE A 429 6.09 -10.65 -27.83
N ALA A 430 5.60 -9.80 -28.74
CA ALA A 430 4.94 -8.55 -28.39
C ALA A 430 3.68 -8.75 -27.51
N ASP A 431 2.87 -9.75 -27.87
CA ASP A 431 1.65 -10.10 -27.11
C ASP A 431 2.02 -10.85 -25.84
N ARG A 432 1.67 -10.26 -24.69
CA ARG A 432 2.02 -10.80 -23.38
C ARG A 432 1.31 -12.11 -23.07
N GLU A 433 0.06 -12.31 -23.51
CA GLU A 433 -0.64 -13.59 -23.34
C GLU A 433 0.05 -14.70 -24.12
N GLN A 434 0.47 -14.44 -25.36
CA GLN A 434 1.20 -15.42 -26.17
C GLN A 434 2.58 -15.73 -25.56
N ALA A 435 3.26 -14.75 -24.98
CA ALA A 435 4.53 -14.96 -24.29
C ALA A 435 4.35 -15.85 -23.05
N ILE A 436 3.33 -15.60 -22.23
CA ILE A 436 3.00 -16.42 -21.05
C ILE A 436 2.67 -17.86 -21.48
N LYS A 437 1.82 -18.02 -22.49
CA LYS A 437 1.45 -19.32 -23.04
C LYS A 437 2.67 -20.11 -23.53
N ALA A 438 3.55 -19.45 -24.27
CA ALA A 438 4.77 -20.09 -24.81
C ALA A 438 5.73 -20.50 -23.68
N ALA A 439 5.91 -19.64 -22.66
CA ALA A 439 6.73 -19.92 -21.49
C ALA A 439 6.20 -21.13 -20.70
N MET A 440 4.89 -21.20 -20.48
CA MET A 440 4.25 -22.32 -19.76
C MET A 440 4.33 -23.63 -20.54
N ALA A 441 4.28 -23.57 -21.86
CA ALA A 441 4.31 -24.79 -22.73
C ALA A 441 5.65 -25.53 -22.71
N ILE A 442 6.75 -24.85 -22.35
CA ILE A 442 8.09 -25.46 -22.34
C ILE A 442 8.54 -25.96 -20.96
N THR A 443 7.72 -25.78 -19.93
CA THR A 443 7.91 -26.36 -18.59
C THR A 443 7.10 -27.65 -18.51
N ASN A 444 7.73 -28.76 -18.10
CA ASN A 444 7.12 -30.08 -18.18
C ASN A 444 7.43 -31.01 -16.99
N GLN A 445 8.13 -30.52 -15.98
CA GLN A 445 8.51 -31.27 -14.78
C GLN A 445 8.12 -30.49 -13.51
N GLU A 446 7.90 -31.21 -12.42
CA GLU A 446 7.48 -30.64 -11.12
C GLU A 446 8.45 -29.57 -10.59
N LEU A 447 9.75 -29.73 -10.85
CA LEU A 447 10.77 -28.79 -10.42
C LEU A 447 11.01 -27.63 -11.39
N ASP A 448 10.32 -27.59 -12.52
CA ASP A 448 10.36 -26.47 -13.46
C ASP A 448 9.57 -25.27 -12.92
N ALA A 449 9.97 -24.08 -13.34
CA ALA A 449 9.30 -22.84 -12.98
C ALA A 449 9.10 -21.88 -14.14
N VAL A 450 7.96 -21.22 -14.17
CA VAL A 450 7.73 -19.99 -14.94
C VAL A 450 7.68 -18.81 -13.99
N ILE A 451 8.45 -17.76 -14.25
CA ILE A 451 8.39 -16.47 -13.56
C ILE A 451 7.72 -15.48 -14.50
N ILE A 452 6.60 -14.88 -14.10
CA ILE A 452 5.93 -13.81 -14.81
C ILE A 452 6.12 -12.53 -13.98
N ALA A 453 6.96 -11.61 -14.47
CA ALA A 453 7.39 -10.43 -13.73
C ALA A 453 6.93 -9.13 -14.40
N GLY A 454 6.74 -8.08 -13.58
CA GLY A 454 6.46 -6.71 -13.97
C GLY A 454 5.08 -6.21 -13.57
N LYS A 455 4.01 -6.82 -14.11
CA LYS A 455 2.64 -6.34 -13.93
C LYS A 455 1.97 -6.80 -12.62
N GLY A 456 2.38 -7.93 -12.06
CA GLY A 456 1.74 -8.47 -10.88
C GLY A 456 0.22 -8.62 -11.06
N ALA A 457 -0.57 -7.90 -10.27
CA ALA A 457 -2.03 -7.95 -10.32
C ALA A 457 -2.69 -6.85 -11.19
N ASP A 458 -1.94 -6.12 -12.00
CA ASP A 458 -2.51 -5.08 -12.85
C ASP A 458 -3.35 -5.70 -14.00
N CYS A 459 -4.65 -5.36 -14.02
CA CYS A 459 -5.60 -5.81 -15.04
C CYS A 459 -5.79 -4.74 -16.13
N TYR A 460 -4.72 -4.06 -16.52
CA TYR A 460 -4.69 -3.08 -17.62
C TYR A 460 -3.30 -3.01 -18.21
N GLN A 461 -3.21 -2.51 -19.44
CA GLN A 461 -1.97 -2.03 -20.06
C GLN A 461 -2.10 -0.56 -20.42
N ILE A 462 -1.00 0.20 -20.36
CA ILE A 462 -0.99 1.59 -20.82
C ILE A 462 -0.46 1.58 -22.26
N VAL A 463 -1.35 1.89 -23.21
CA VAL A 463 -1.05 1.97 -24.63
C VAL A 463 -1.43 3.37 -25.12
N GLN A 464 -0.52 4.10 -25.78
CA GLN A 464 -0.74 5.46 -26.27
C GLN A 464 -1.34 6.40 -25.20
N GLY A 465 -0.83 6.31 -23.96
CA GLY A 465 -1.27 7.14 -22.82
C GLY A 465 -2.64 6.76 -22.23
N LYS A 466 -3.28 5.70 -22.73
CA LYS A 466 -4.58 5.22 -22.26
C LYS A 466 -4.46 3.87 -21.58
N LYS A 467 -5.28 3.66 -20.56
CA LYS A 467 -5.44 2.35 -19.96
C LYS A 467 -6.36 1.52 -20.86
N GLU A 468 -5.85 0.40 -21.31
CA GLU A 468 -6.59 -0.63 -22.04
C GLU A 468 -6.82 -1.85 -21.12
N ASP A 469 -7.94 -2.52 -21.29
CA ASP A 469 -8.28 -3.71 -20.51
C ASP A 469 -7.29 -4.84 -20.79
N TYR A 470 -6.80 -5.46 -19.73
CA TYR A 470 -5.91 -6.60 -19.74
C TYR A 470 -6.40 -7.60 -18.69
N PRO A 471 -6.50 -8.90 -18.98
CA PRO A 471 -7.04 -9.87 -18.02
C PRO A 471 -6.24 -10.01 -16.73
N GLY A 472 -4.96 -9.65 -16.75
CA GLY A 472 -4.00 -9.87 -15.68
C GLY A 472 -3.20 -11.17 -15.87
N ASP A 473 -1.95 -11.15 -15.42
CA ASP A 473 -1.00 -12.26 -15.59
C ASP A 473 -1.53 -13.57 -14.97
N ALA A 474 -2.15 -13.50 -13.78
CA ALA A 474 -2.70 -14.66 -13.10
C ALA A 474 -3.87 -15.28 -13.87
N ALA A 475 -4.84 -14.47 -14.29
CA ALA A 475 -6.00 -14.95 -15.04
C ALA A 475 -5.61 -15.54 -16.41
N ILE A 476 -4.55 -15.02 -17.03
CA ILE A 476 -3.99 -15.59 -18.25
C ILE A 476 -3.33 -16.94 -17.95
N ALA A 477 -2.45 -17.00 -16.95
CA ALA A 477 -1.77 -18.23 -16.59
C ALA A 477 -2.76 -19.35 -16.23
N GLU A 478 -3.84 -19.04 -15.50
CA GLU A 478 -4.90 -20.00 -15.14
C GLU A 478 -5.55 -20.69 -16.33
N ARG A 479 -5.60 -20.04 -17.51
CA ARG A 479 -6.15 -20.65 -18.73
C ARG A 479 -5.29 -21.79 -19.28
N TYR A 480 -4.01 -21.84 -18.89
CA TYR A 480 -3.00 -22.77 -19.42
C TYR A 480 -2.45 -23.73 -18.36
N LEU A 481 -3.04 -23.81 -17.16
CA LEU A 481 -2.65 -24.74 -16.06
C LEU A 481 -2.87 -26.21 -16.41
#